data_0ab2a6aa8da75e785ccdc40a6bb1f474
#
_entry.id   0ab2a6aa8da75e785ccdc40a6bb1f474
#
_cell.length_a   1.000
_cell.length_b   1.000
_cell.length_c   1.000
_cell.angle_alpha   90.00
_cell.angle_beta   90.00
_cell.angle_gamma   90.00
#
_symmetry.space_group_name_H-M   'P 1'
#
loop_
_entity.id
_entity.type
_entity.pdbx_description
1 polymer ?
#
loop_
_entity_poly.entity_id
_entity_poly.type
_entity_poly.pdbx_seq_one_letter_code
_entity_poly.pdbx_strand_id
1 'polypeptide(L)'
;RQRQMCIRDRPTSANFHQDIILHIQYMVFGFYLTAVLALVGFPNIMSLKVELTVNIIPFVYMIDDFVNACLNVLLFVPFGFFLPVLWKEFRNAKKIFIAGFAMTSFVEIAQIFTGRTTDINDIITNIAGTLIGYLIAYWFTGVFTRRIVKNSKKNDFYIICASVVFIMFFFQSFISSLLWEMVL
;
A
#
# COMPACT_ATOMS: atom_id res chain seq x y z
N ARG A 1 -33.50 -39.18 -18.35
CA ARG A 1 -33.41 -37.76 -17.86
C ARG A 1 -32.83 -37.80 -16.47
N GLN A 2 -31.51 -37.83 -16.35
CA GLN A 2 -30.80 -37.62 -15.09
C GLN A 2 -30.81 -36.11 -14.76
N ARG A 3 -31.47 -35.74 -13.69
CA ARG A 3 -31.32 -34.40 -13.06
C ARG A 3 -29.95 -34.38 -12.41
N GLN A 4 -29.01 -33.65 -13.02
CA GLN A 4 -27.81 -33.24 -12.33
C GLN A 4 -28.25 -32.30 -11.20
N MET A 5 -28.27 -32.82 -9.99
CA MET A 5 -28.46 -32.07 -8.77
C MET A 5 -27.19 -31.24 -8.59
N CYS A 6 -27.25 -29.91 -8.78
CA CYS A 6 -26.19 -29.01 -8.37
C CYS A 6 -25.93 -29.22 -6.89
N ILE A 7 -24.88 -29.96 -6.56
CA ILE A 7 -24.32 -30.01 -5.22
C ILE A 7 -23.71 -28.62 -5.01
N ARG A 8 -24.44 -27.78 -4.32
CA ARG A 8 -23.93 -26.51 -3.80
C ARG A 8 -22.83 -26.88 -2.80
N ASP A 9 -21.57 -26.75 -3.22
CA ASP A 9 -20.40 -27.06 -2.40
C ASP A 9 -20.55 -26.33 -1.07
N ARG A 10 -20.79 -27.10 0.00
CA ARG A 10 -20.73 -26.56 1.37
C ARG A 10 -19.28 -26.13 1.59
N PRO A 11 -19.02 -24.91 2.08
CA PRO A 11 -17.68 -24.51 2.42
C PRO A 11 -17.11 -25.52 3.44
N THR A 12 -16.08 -26.24 3.07
CA THR A 12 -15.35 -27.10 3.99
C THR A 12 -14.71 -26.22 5.07
N SER A 13 -14.57 -26.71 6.30
CA SER A 13 -13.95 -25.97 7.40
C SER A 13 -12.57 -25.38 7.02
N ALA A 14 -11.84 -26.05 6.15
CA ALA A 14 -10.57 -25.58 5.61
C ALA A 14 -10.71 -24.31 4.75
N ASN A 15 -11.78 -24.15 3.97
CA ASN A 15 -12.03 -22.97 3.17
C ASN A 15 -12.41 -21.78 4.07
N PHE A 16 -13.19 -22.02 5.11
CA PHE A 16 -13.59 -20.98 6.07
C PHE A 16 -12.37 -20.36 6.80
N HIS A 17 -11.43 -21.18 7.28
CA HIS A 17 -10.20 -20.67 7.91
C HIS A 17 -9.31 -19.89 6.93
N GLN A 18 -9.24 -20.32 5.67
CA GLN A 18 -8.48 -19.61 4.64
C GLN A 18 -9.07 -18.24 4.32
N ASP A 19 -10.39 -18.14 4.27
CA ASP A 19 -11.09 -16.87 4.02
C ASP A 19 -10.89 -15.90 5.19
N ILE A 20 -10.91 -16.37 6.44
CA ILE A 20 -10.61 -15.53 7.62
C ILE A 20 -9.17 -14.97 7.55
N ILE A 21 -8.19 -15.81 7.27
CA ILE A 21 -6.78 -15.39 7.17
C ILE A 21 -6.62 -14.32 6.07
N LEU A 22 -7.28 -14.51 4.93
CA LEU A 22 -7.24 -13.54 3.84
C LEU A 22 -7.85 -12.19 4.24
N HIS A 23 -8.99 -12.20 4.94
CA HIS A 23 -9.61 -10.96 5.42
C HIS A 23 -8.74 -10.23 6.46
N ILE A 24 -8.10 -10.97 7.38
CA ILE A 24 -7.16 -10.38 8.34
C ILE A 24 -6.00 -9.70 7.60
N GLN A 25 -5.45 -10.34 6.58
CA GLN A 25 -4.36 -9.77 5.78
C GLN A 25 -4.80 -8.52 5.01
N TYR A 26 -6.02 -8.50 4.47
CA TYR A 26 -6.59 -7.31 3.84
C TYR A 26 -6.75 -6.16 4.85
N MET A 27 -7.19 -6.47 6.07
CA MET A 27 -7.27 -5.48 7.15
C MET A 27 -5.87 -4.91 7.49
N VAL A 28 -4.87 -5.78 7.68
CA VAL A 28 -3.49 -5.36 7.96
C VAL A 28 -2.94 -4.48 6.85
N PHE A 29 -3.18 -4.86 5.58
CA PHE A 29 -2.77 -4.05 4.44
C PHE A 29 -3.50 -2.71 4.38
N GLY A 30 -4.80 -2.68 4.67
CA GLY A 30 -5.58 -1.45 4.73
C GLY A 30 -5.10 -0.50 5.85
N PHE A 31 -4.83 -1.03 7.05
CA PHE A 31 -4.24 -0.26 8.15
C PHE A 31 -2.86 0.28 7.79
N TYR A 32 -2.02 -0.53 7.16
CA TYR A 32 -0.72 -0.08 6.67
C TYR A 32 -0.87 1.08 5.69
N LEU A 33 -1.72 0.98 4.67
CA LEU A 33 -1.96 2.08 3.72
C LEU A 33 -2.48 3.34 4.41
N THR A 34 -3.38 3.19 5.38
CA THR A 34 -3.89 4.31 6.18
C THR A 34 -2.75 5.00 6.96
N ALA A 35 -1.87 4.22 7.60
CA ALA A 35 -0.72 4.74 8.32
C ALA A 35 0.26 5.46 7.37
N VAL A 36 0.55 4.89 6.19
CA VAL A 36 1.40 5.54 5.18
C VAL A 36 0.81 6.89 4.80
N LEU A 37 -0.46 6.96 4.41
CA LEU A 37 -1.09 8.21 3.99
C LEU A 37 -1.17 9.24 5.14
N ALA A 38 -1.33 8.79 6.39
CA ALA A 38 -1.29 9.67 7.55
C ALA A 38 0.12 10.26 7.77
N LEU A 39 1.17 9.43 7.67
CA LEU A 39 2.56 9.85 7.86
C LEU A 39 3.06 10.79 6.75
N VAL A 40 2.69 10.52 5.50
CA VAL A 40 3.07 11.39 4.38
C VAL A 40 2.25 12.70 4.33
N GLY A 41 1.24 12.84 5.19
CA GLY A 41 0.42 14.06 5.26
C GLY A 41 -0.57 14.15 4.11
N PHE A 42 -1.39 13.11 3.91
CA PHE A 42 -2.42 13.10 2.87
C PHE A 42 -3.43 14.26 3.06
N PRO A 43 -3.87 14.95 1.98
CA PRO A 43 -4.79 16.07 2.08
C PRO A 43 -6.17 15.63 2.62
N ASN A 44 -6.76 16.49 3.43
CA ASN A 44 -8.15 16.35 3.87
C ASN A 44 -9.01 17.50 3.35
N ILE A 45 -10.32 17.30 3.35
CA ILE A 45 -11.28 18.27 2.84
C ILE A 45 -11.25 19.63 3.57
N MET A 46 -10.75 19.66 4.83
CA MET A 46 -10.73 20.86 5.65
C MET A 46 -9.44 21.68 5.56
N SER A 47 -8.34 21.08 5.09
CA SER A 47 -6.99 21.69 5.12
C SER A 47 -6.31 21.73 3.75
N LEU A 48 -7.10 21.85 2.69
CA LEU A 48 -6.55 21.97 1.33
C LEU A 48 -5.79 23.28 1.18
N LYS A 49 -4.49 23.18 0.90
CA LYS A 49 -3.61 24.29 0.52
C LYS A 49 -2.86 23.86 -0.73
N VAL A 50 -2.95 24.68 -1.79
CA VAL A 50 -2.24 24.38 -3.03
C VAL A 50 -0.96 25.22 -3.07
N GLU A 51 0.18 24.54 -2.91
CA GLU A 51 1.50 25.15 -3.09
C GLU A 51 2.31 24.28 -4.06
N LEU A 52 2.74 24.87 -5.18
CA LEU A 52 3.51 24.17 -6.20
C LEU A 52 5.01 24.38 -5.94
N THR A 53 5.56 23.68 -4.97
CA THR A 53 7.01 23.62 -4.78
C THR A 53 7.49 22.23 -5.23
N VAL A 54 8.26 22.17 -6.30
CA VAL A 54 8.71 20.92 -6.92
C VAL A 54 10.23 20.89 -7.04
N ASN A 55 10.85 19.87 -6.47
CA ASN A 55 12.26 19.57 -6.69
C ASN A 55 12.38 18.42 -7.70
N ILE A 56 12.90 18.72 -8.89
CA ILE A 56 13.06 17.76 -10.00
C ILE A 56 14.51 17.29 -10.18
N ILE A 57 15.46 17.80 -9.39
CA ILE A 57 16.87 17.44 -9.56
C ILE A 57 17.17 16.23 -8.69
N PRO A 58 17.42 15.04 -9.28
CA PRO A 58 17.66 13.85 -8.52
C PRO A 58 18.99 13.93 -7.76
N PHE A 59 19.03 13.28 -6.60
CA PHE A 59 20.19 13.15 -5.70
C PHE A 59 20.69 14.46 -5.06
N VAL A 60 20.11 15.62 -5.39
CA VAL A 60 20.41 16.87 -4.70
C VAL A 60 19.84 16.83 -3.29
N TYR A 61 20.65 17.20 -2.30
CA TYR A 61 20.31 17.16 -0.86
C TYR A 61 19.99 15.76 -0.29
N MET A 62 20.10 14.68 -1.06
CA MET A 62 19.79 13.33 -0.60
C MET A 62 20.75 12.86 0.51
N ILE A 63 21.99 13.37 0.52
CA ILE A 63 22.98 13.08 1.57
C ILE A 63 22.65 13.88 2.83
N ASP A 64 22.24 15.14 2.68
CA ASP A 64 21.89 16.03 3.79
C ASP A 64 20.59 15.56 4.47
N ASP A 65 19.67 14.94 3.71
CA ASP A 65 18.39 14.41 4.17
C ASP A 65 18.34 12.86 4.14
N PHE A 66 19.48 12.23 4.43
CA PHE A 66 19.63 10.79 4.38
C PHE A 66 18.64 10.03 5.26
N VAL A 67 18.28 10.59 6.41
CA VAL A 67 17.30 9.98 7.32
C VAL A 67 15.94 9.87 6.67
N ASN A 68 15.44 10.93 6.04
CA ASN A 68 14.16 10.91 5.34
C ASN A 68 14.19 9.95 4.14
N ALA A 69 15.31 9.92 3.39
CA ALA A 69 15.48 8.95 2.31
C ALA A 69 15.37 7.50 2.82
N CYS A 70 16.00 7.17 3.95
CA CYS A 70 15.89 5.85 4.58
C CYS A 70 14.47 5.55 5.07
N LEU A 71 13.80 6.54 5.67
CA LEU A 71 12.42 6.39 6.14
C LEU A 71 11.46 6.15 4.98
N ASN A 72 11.62 6.83 3.85
CA ASN A 72 10.82 6.62 2.64
C ASN A 72 11.02 5.21 2.09
N VAL A 73 12.27 4.73 1.99
CA VAL A 73 12.56 3.33 1.63
C VAL A 73 11.83 2.38 2.59
N LEU A 74 12.00 2.56 3.90
CA LEU A 74 11.42 1.68 4.92
C LEU A 74 9.89 1.69 4.87
N LEU A 75 9.30 2.85 4.64
CA LEU A 75 7.86 3.02 4.54
C LEU A 75 7.24 2.21 3.38
N PHE A 76 7.96 2.09 2.26
CA PHE A 76 7.46 1.40 1.07
C PHE A 76 7.88 -0.08 0.98
N VAL A 77 8.78 -0.58 1.84
CA VAL A 77 9.10 -2.02 1.91
C VAL A 77 7.86 -2.89 2.17
N PRO A 78 6.97 -2.59 3.14
CA PRO A 78 5.77 -3.38 3.33
C PRO A 78 4.83 -3.35 2.12
N PHE A 79 4.73 -2.23 1.39
CA PHE A 79 3.94 -2.15 0.16
C PHE A 79 4.41 -3.18 -0.88
N GLY A 80 5.72 -3.18 -1.16
CA GLY A 80 6.31 -4.14 -2.09
C GLY A 80 6.22 -5.59 -1.62
N PHE A 81 6.18 -5.83 -0.30
CA PHE A 81 6.02 -7.15 0.30
C PHE A 81 4.58 -7.66 0.19
N PHE A 82 3.59 -6.89 0.60
CA PHE A 82 2.20 -7.33 0.64
C PHE A 82 1.62 -7.59 -0.74
N LEU A 83 1.96 -6.81 -1.76
CA LEU A 83 1.38 -6.95 -3.10
C LEU A 83 1.54 -8.36 -3.68
N PRO A 84 2.75 -8.96 -3.82
CA PRO A 84 2.90 -10.32 -4.37
C PRO A 84 2.43 -11.42 -3.41
N VAL A 85 2.35 -11.13 -2.10
CA VAL A 85 1.84 -12.04 -1.09
C VAL A 85 0.33 -12.17 -1.20
N LEU A 86 -0.39 -11.07 -1.39
CA LEU A 86 -1.85 -11.02 -1.42
C LEU A 86 -2.42 -11.27 -2.82
N TRP A 87 -1.76 -10.77 -3.87
CA TRP A 87 -2.27 -10.85 -5.26
C TRP A 87 -1.22 -11.44 -6.21
N LYS A 88 -1.59 -12.53 -6.88
CA LYS A 88 -0.72 -13.20 -7.86
C LYS A 88 -0.34 -12.31 -9.05
N GLU A 89 -1.15 -11.32 -9.38
CA GLU A 89 -0.92 -10.38 -10.46
C GLU A 89 0.35 -9.56 -10.26
N PHE A 90 0.73 -9.30 -8.99
CA PHE A 90 1.93 -8.54 -8.62
C PHE A 90 3.17 -9.41 -8.38
N ARG A 91 3.16 -10.67 -8.79
CA ARG A 91 4.36 -11.56 -8.73
C ARG A 91 5.36 -11.32 -9.87
N ASN A 92 5.22 -10.24 -10.59
CA ASN A 92 6.11 -9.82 -11.67
C ASN A 92 6.76 -8.49 -11.31
N ALA A 93 8.10 -8.42 -11.40
CA ALA A 93 8.87 -7.23 -11.03
C ALA A 93 8.42 -5.96 -11.79
N LYS A 94 8.06 -6.09 -13.07
CA LYS A 94 7.53 -4.95 -13.85
C LYS A 94 6.23 -4.41 -13.30
N LYS A 95 5.32 -5.30 -12.86
CA LYS A 95 4.03 -4.89 -12.27
C LYS A 95 4.22 -4.26 -10.89
N ILE A 96 5.15 -4.77 -10.09
CA ILE A 96 5.53 -4.16 -8.82
C ILE A 96 6.12 -2.79 -9.02
N PHE A 97 7.04 -2.63 -9.96
CA PHE A 97 7.61 -1.32 -10.29
C PHE A 97 6.52 -0.32 -10.70
N ILE A 98 5.60 -0.73 -11.58
CA ILE A 98 4.49 0.14 -12.01
C ILE A 98 3.57 0.48 -10.82
N ALA A 99 3.26 -0.48 -9.95
CA ALA A 99 2.43 -0.23 -8.77
C ALA A 99 3.12 0.71 -7.77
N GLY A 100 4.43 0.52 -7.52
CA GLY A 100 5.24 1.42 -6.69
C GLY A 100 5.31 2.82 -7.28
N PHE A 101 5.59 2.94 -8.57
CA PHE A 101 5.61 4.23 -9.26
C PHE A 101 4.24 4.94 -9.20
N ALA A 102 3.15 4.21 -9.44
CA ALA A 102 1.80 4.78 -9.36
C ALA A 102 1.46 5.24 -7.94
N MET A 103 1.80 4.45 -6.91
CA MET A 103 1.54 4.79 -5.53
C MET A 103 2.36 6.00 -5.08
N THR A 104 3.67 6.03 -5.36
CA THR A 104 4.50 7.19 -4.98
C THR A 104 4.10 8.45 -5.73
N SER A 105 3.81 8.37 -7.04
CA SER A 105 3.31 9.51 -7.82
C SER A 105 1.97 10.03 -7.27
N PHE A 106 1.09 9.14 -6.83
CA PHE A 106 -0.15 9.53 -6.18
C PHE A 106 0.11 10.29 -4.87
N VAL A 107 1.05 9.83 -4.05
CA VAL A 107 1.46 10.52 -2.81
C VAL A 107 2.02 11.89 -3.11
N GLU A 108 2.96 12.02 -4.06
CA GLU A 108 3.57 13.29 -4.45
C GLU A 108 2.54 14.30 -4.99
N ILE A 109 1.61 13.83 -5.83
CA ILE A 109 0.50 14.68 -6.31
C ILE A 109 -0.39 15.11 -5.14
N ALA A 110 -0.67 14.23 -4.20
CA ALA A 110 -1.47 14.55 -3.02
C ALA A 110 -0.78 15.60 -2.14
N GLN A 111 0.53 15.58 -2.01
CA GLN A 111 1.32 16.54 -1.23
C GLN A 111 1.26 17.96 -1.78
N ILE A 112 1.03 18.16 -3.08
CA ILE A 112 0.78 19.50 -3.67
C ILE A 112 -0.41 20.18 -2.98
N PHE A 113 -1.41 19.39 -2.57
CA PHE A 113 -2.62 19.90 -1.91
C PHE A 113 -2.47 20.09 -0.40
N THR A 114 -1.29 19.83 0.16
CA THR A 114 -0.98 20.03 1.59
C THR A 114 0.12 21.07 1.83
N GLY A 115 0.60 21.72 0.76
CA GLY A 115 1.69 22.69 0.84
C GLY A 115 3.05 22.06 1.15
N ARG A 116 3.22 20.77 0.87
CA ARG A 116 4.51 20.07 0.98
C ARG A 116 5.24 20.10 -0.36
N THR A 117 6.56 20.08 -0.29
CA THR A 117 7.40 20.01 -1.48
C THR A 117 7.31 18.63 -2.10
N THR A 118 6.98 18.55 -3.39
CA THR A 118 7.07 17.32 -4.19
C THR A 118 8.54 17.10 -4.57
N ASP A 119 9.11 15.94 -4.23
CA ASP A 119 10.53 15.64 -4.47
C ASP A 119 10.71 14.35 -5.29
N ILE A 120 11.50 14.45 -6.37
CA ILE A 120 11.88 13.30 -7.19
C ILE A 120 12.66 12.24 -6.39
N ASN A 121 13.41 12.67 -5.35
CA ASN A 121 14.15 11.76 -4.47
C ASN A 121 13.21 10.85 -3.69
N ASP A 122 12.04 11.37 -3.27
CA ASP A 122 11.02 10.57 -2.57
C ASP A 122 10.43 9.52 -3.50
N ILE A 123 10.21 9.87 -4.78
CA ILE A 123 9.79 8.88 -5.78
C ILE A 123 10.83 7.76 -5.94
N ILE A 124 12.11 8.11 -6.04
CA ILE A 124 13.20 7.14 -6.22
C ILE A 124 13.31 6.21 -5.00
N THR A 125 13.32 6.77 -3.80
CA THR A 125 13.47 6.01 -2.55
C THR A 125 12.27 5.13 -2.26
N ASN A 126 11.06 5.60 -2.53
CA ASN A 126 9.82 4.84 -2.39
C ASN A 126 9.77 3.65 -3.36
N ILE A 127 10.21 3.84 -4.62
CA ILE A 127 10.33 2.74 -5.60
C ILE A 127 11.40 1.75 -5.13
N ALA A 128 12.55 2.22 -4.64
CA ALA A 128 13.59 1.34 -4.11
C ALA A 128 13.05 0.48 -2.95
N GLY A 129 12.34 1.10 -2.00
CA GLY A 129 11.65 0.38 -0.91
C GLY A 129 10.66 -0.67 -1.43
N THR A 130 9.84 -0.31 -2.41
CA THR A 130 8.89 -1.24 -3.05
C THR A 130 9.61 -2.45 -3.67
N LEU A 131 10.73 -2.23 -4.37
CA LEU A 131 11.50 -3.32 -4.98
C LEU A 131 12.18 -4.20 -3.93
N ILE A 132 12.72 -3.61 -2.86
CA ILE A 132 13.28 -4.36 -1.73
C ILE A 132 12.20 -5.23 -1.09
N GLY A 133 11.02 -4.68 -0.83
CA GLY A 133 9.89 -5.45 -0.31
C GLY A 133 9.48 -6.61 -1.20
N TYR A 134 9.46 -6.40 -2.52
CA TYR A 134 9.22 -7.46 -3.50
C TYR A 134 10.28 -8.57 -3.43
N LEU A 135 11.57 -8.22 -3.34
CA LEU A 135 12.66 -9.20 -3.22
C LEU A 135 12.53 -10.02 -1.94
N ILE A 136 12.21 -9.36 -0.82
CA ILE A 136 11.93 -10.04 0.45
C ILE A 136 10.76 -11.01 0.28
N ALA A 137 9.65 -10.56 -0.30
CA ALA A 137 8.50 -11.41 -0.58
C ALA A 137 8.85 -12.60 -1.48
N TYR A 138 9.63 -12.38 -2.52
CA TYR A 138 10.08 -13.44 -3.44
C TYR A 138 10.87 -14.53 -2.72
N TRP A 139 11.74 -14.14 -1.77
CA TRP A 139 12.54 -15.08 -0.98
C TRP A 139 11.66 -15.90 0.00
N PHE A 140 10.72 -15.25 0.68
CA PHE A 140 9.88 -15.90 1.70
C PHE A 140 8.68 -16.69 1.11
N THR A 141 8.23 -16.37 -0.10
CA THR A 141 6.95 -16.88 -0.63
C THR A 141 7.03 -18.22 -1.35
N GLY A 142 8.19 -18.84 -1.48
CA GLY A 142 8.32 -20.14 -2.14
C GLY A 142 7.44 -21.25 -1.54
N VAL A 143 7.11 -21.14 -0.24
CA VAL A 143 6.36 -22.17 0.50
C VAL A 143 4.98 -21.68 0.99
N PHE A 144 4.85 -20.41 1.37
CA PHE A 144 3.70 -19.92 2.16
C PHE A 144 2.50 -19.42 1.32
N THR A 145 2.75 -18.87 0.14
CA THR A 145 1.75 -18.08 -0.61
C THR A 145 0.87 -18.86 -1.56
N ARG A 146 1.18 -20.12 -1.87
CA ARG A 146 0.37 -20.89 -2.84
C ARG A 146 -1.08 -21.09 -2.38
N ARG A 147 -1.32 -21.12 -1.06
CA ARG A 147 -2.67 -21.33 -0.50
C ARG A 147 -3.48 -20.05 -0.36
N ILE A 148 -2.86 -18.96 0.06
CA ILE A 148 -3.52 -17.68 0.36
C ILE A 148 -4.04 -16.99 -0.90
N VAL A 149 -3.22 -16.96 -1.94
CA VAL A 149 -3.49 -16.27 -3.22
C VAL A 149 -4.60 -16.91 -4.04
N LYS A 150 -5.04 -18.13 -3.70
CA LYS A 150 -6.08 -18.83 -4.48
C LYS A 150 -7.43 -18.09 -4.44
N ASN A 151 -7.74 -17.40 -3.34
CA ASN A 151 -9.03 -16.76 -3.11
C ASN A 151 -9.02 -15.24 -3.32
N SER A 152 -7.83 -14.60 -3.43
CA SER A 152 -7.75 -13.16 -3.63
C SER A 152 -8.18 -12.76 -5.04
N LYS A 153 -8.97 -11.69 -5.15
CA LYS A 153 -9.41 -11.12 -6.43
C LYS A 153 -8.70 -9.80 -6.68
N LYS A 154 -8.37 -9.52 -7.93
CA LYS A 154 -7.75 -8.25 -8.33
C LYS A 154 -8.59 -7.03 -7.91
N ASN A 155 -9.90 -7.15 -7.97
CA ASN A 155 -10.82 -6.07 -7.60
C ASN A 155 -10.72 -5.71 -6.10
N ASP A 156 -10.39 -6.66 -5.22
CA ASP A 156 -10.26 -6.42 -3.78
C ASP A 156 -9.14 -5.39 -3.51
N PHE A 157 -8.04 -5.45 -4.27
CA PHE A 157 -6.98 -4.44 -4.19
C PHE A 157 -7.49 -3.03 -4.45
N TYR A 158 -8.23 -2.84 -5.55
CA TYR A 158 -8.75 -1.52 -5.89
C TYR A 158 -9.79 -1.02 -4.88
N ILE A 159 -10.63 -1.93 -4.35
CA ILE A 159 -11.62 -1.59 -3.33
C ILE A 159 -10.92 -1.13 -2.05
N ILE A 160 -9.87 -1.83 -1.59
CA ILE A 160 -9.11 -1.45 -0.40
C ILE A 160 -8.46 -0.08 -0.61
N CYS A 161 -7.75 0.12 -1.73
CA CYS A 161 -7.12 1.40 -2.03
C CYS A 161 -8.13 2.55 -2.08
N ALA A 162 -9.25 2.37 -2.78
CA ALA A 162 -10.29 3.38 -2.88
C ALA A 162 -10.93 3.69 -1.51
N SER A 163 -11.19 2.66 -0.70
CA SER A 163 -11.74 2.83 0.65
C SER A 163 -10.79 3.59 1.57
N VAL A 164 -9.49 3.26 1.53
CA VAL A 164 -8.46 3.95 2.33
C VAL A 164 -8.35 5.41 1.92
N VAL A 165 -8.29 5.70 0.61
CA VAL A 165 -8.24 7.09 0.10
C VAL A 165 -9.48 7.87 0.52
N PHE A 166 -10.67 7.27 0.41
CA PHE A 166 -11.93 7.89 0.84
C PHE A 166 -11.90 8.20 2.35
N ILE A 167 -11.53 7.23 3.17
CA ILE A 167 -11.45 7.40 4.63
C ILE A 167 -10.44 8.51 4.97
N MET A 168 -9.27 8.50 4.35
CA MET A 168 -8.24 9.49 4.62
C MET A 168 -8.67 10.90 4.20
N PHE A 169 -9.34 11.05 3.06
CA PHE A 169 -9.78 12.35 2.60
C PHE A 169 -10.79 13.02 3.56
N PHE A 170 -11.69 12.24 4.15
CA PHE A 170 -12.70 12.76 5.07
C PHE A 170 -12.29 12.78 6.55
N PHE A 171 -11.46 11.82 6.98
CA PHE A 171 -11.18 11.57 8.40
C PHE A 171 -9.70 11.70 8.78
N GLN A 172 -8.84 12.18 7.88
CA GLN A 172 -7.39 12.25 8.11
C GLN A 172 -7.02 13.01 9.38
N SER A 173 -7.65 14.15 9.67
CA SER A 173 -7.36 14.94 10.89
C SER A 173 -7.62 14.15 12.17
N PHE A 174 -8.70 13.38 12.19
CA PHE A 174 -9.06 12.53 13.33
C PHE A 174 -8.10 11.34 13.46
N ILE A 175 -7.75 10.70 12.35
CA ILE A 175 -6.82 9.56 12.31
C ILE A 175 -5.43 10.00 12.76
N SER A 176 -4.95 11.16 12.27
CA SER A 176 -3.65 11.69 12.67
C SER A 176 -3.58 12.01 14.15
N SER A 177 -4.63 12.64 14.74
CA SER A 177 -4.66 12.90 16.19
C SER A 177 -4.63 11.61 17.00
N LEU A 178 -5.40 10.60 16.61
CA LEU A 178 -5.38 9.28 17.25
C LEU A 178 -4.00 8.61 17.19
N LEU A 179 -3.34 8.66 16.05
CA LEU A 179 -2.00 8.07 15.91
C LEU A 179 -0.96 8.80 16.77
N TRP A 180 -1.02 10.13 16.87
CA TRP A 180 -0.13 10.89 17.71
C TRP A 180 -0.35 10.62 19.21
N GLU A 181 -1.60 10.48 19.64
CA GLU A 181 -1.93 10.10 21.02
C GLU A 181 -1.46 8.69 21.40
N MET A 182 -1.32 7.79 20.43
CA MET A 182 -0.81 6.43 20.69
C MET A 182 0.72 6.35 20.75
N VAL A 183 1.44 7.34 20.21
CA VAL A 183 2.91 7.36 20.14
C VAL A 183 3.53 8.18 21.29
N LEU A 184 2.79 9.11 21.89
CA LEU A 184 3.18 9.92 23.04
C LEU A 184 2.72 9.28 24.34
#